data_b5498e80414c91a4da0b6aa6b6208f08
#
_entry.id   b5498e80414c91a4da0b6aa6b6208f08
#
_cell.length_a   1.000
_cell.length_b   1.000
_cell.length_c   1.000
_cell.angle_alpha   90.00
_cell.angle_beta   90.00
_cell.angle_gamma   90.00
#
_symmetry.space_group_name_H-M   'P 1'
#
loop_
_entity.id
_entity.type
_entity.pdbx_description
1 polymer ?
#
loop_
_entity_poly.entity_id
_entity_poly.type
_entity_poly.pdbx_seq_one_letter_code
_entity_poly.pdbx_strand_id
1 'polypeptide(L)'
;MRIANAPCSWGVLEFGLDGQIDHYSKVLDEMTETGYNGTELGDWGFMPTDPKELSQELQKRKLHLVGAFVPVNFIDENCHKGGAENAIRIASLLKGADPENARIVLSDDNGKNKTRTSNAGRIKPHHGLDDSDMTRFSKGVEYIAKEVLDQTGVISVFHHHCAGFIETPEEIEKLLNKTDDQLVSLCFDTGHFEFGGGNALQGLRQFSDRIKHVHFKDFNQKVYETAFEDEMNYFDSVRNGIFCELGNGSISFDLIYQELKNQKYDGWIVVEQDVLPGM
;
A
#
# COMPACT_ATOMS: atom_id res chain seq x y z
N MET A 1 6.50 14.75 -11.26
CA MET A 1 5.95 13.84 -10.25
C MET A 1 5.13 14.66 -9.28
N ARG A 2 4.01 14.14 -8.82
CA ARG A 2 3.07 14.78 -7.88
C ARG A 2 3.17 14.05 -6.56
N ILE A 3 2.99 14.75 -5.43
CA ILE A 3 3.21 14.20 -4.10
C ILE A 3 1.89 14.18 -3.33
N ALA A 4 1.54 13.05 -2.79
CA ALA A 4 0.39 12.80 -1.94
C ALA A 4 0.82 12.22 -0.59
N ASN A 5 -0.12 12.10 0.35
CA ASN A 5 0.06 11.36 1.59
C ASN A 5 -1.13 10.42 1.80
N ALA A 6 -1.02 9.50 2.73
CA ALA A 6 -2.09 8.59 3.09
C ALA A 6 -2.47 8.73 4.58
N PRO A 7 -3.76 8.54 4.93
CA PRO A 7 -4.23 8.68 6.31
C PRO A 7 -3.57 7.74 7.32
N CYS A 8 -2.86 6.69 6.87
CA CYS A 8 -2.04 5.83 7.74
C CYS A 8 -0.98 6.62 8.52
N SER A 9 -0.50 7.74 7.97
CA SER A 9 0.42 8.66 8.66
C SER A 9 -0.22 9.40 9.85
N TRP A 10 -1.54 9.28 10.02
CA TRP A 10 -2.32 9.76 11.17
C TRP A 10 -2.98 8.63 11.96
N GLY A 11 -2.49 7.41 11.83
CA GLY A 11 -3.01 6.26 12.57
C GLY A 11 -4.27 5.62 12.00
N VAL A 12 -4.68 5.95 10.77
CA VAL A 12 -5.80 5.29 10.08
C VAL A 12 -5.28 4.06 9.37
N LEU A 13 -5.32 2.93 10.08
CA LEU A 13 -4.76 1.65 9.61
C LEU A 13 -5.83 0.57 9.54
N GLU A 14 -5.73 -0.30 8.53
CA GLU A 14 -6.66 -1.39 8.21
C GLU A 14 -6.74 -2.52 9.26
N PHE A 15 -5.92 -2.48 10.29
CA PHE A 15 -5.81 -3.57 11.27
C PHE A 15 -6.91 -3.57 12.34
N GLY A 16 -7.80 -2.57 12.37
CA GLY A 16 -8.85 -2.43 13.37
C GLY A 16 -8.31 -2.26 14.79
N LEU A 17 -7.20 -1.54 14.93
CA LEU A 17 -6.58 -1.25 16.22
C LEU A 17 -7.36 -0.20 16.99
N ASP A 18 -7.47 -0.39 18.31
CA ASP A 18 -8.08 0.61 19.20
C ASP A 18 -7.16 1.83 19.35
N GLY A 19 -7.75 3.02 19.33
CA GLY A 19 -7.01 4.27 19.53
C GLY A 19 -7.81 5.49 19.07
N GLN A 20 -7.34 6.67 19.44
CA GLN A 20 -7.97 7.91 19.00
C GLN A 20 -7.39 8.30 17.63
N ILE A 21 -8.30 8.51 16.66
CA ILE A 21 -7.97 8.95 15.31
C ILE A 21 -8.56 10.35 15.12
N ASP A 22 -7.81 11.25 14.49
CA ASP A 22 -8.29 12.58 14.13
C ASP A 22 -9.40 12.50 13.07
N HIS A 23 -10.30 13.49 13.09
CA HIS A 23 -11.34 13.58 12.08
C HIS A 23 -10.72 13.87 10.70
N TYR A 24 -11.26 13.26 9.63
CA TYR A 24 -10.71 13.37 8.27
C TYR A 24 -10.47 14.82 7.82
N SER A 25 -11.33 15.76 8.21
CA SER A 25 -11.16 17.15 7.77
C SER A 25 -9.88 17.77 8.34
N LYS A 26 -9.50 17.46 9.59
CA LYS A 26 -8.23 17.90 10.17
C LYS A 26 -7.04 17.29 9.43
N VAL A 27 -7.09 15.99 9.15
CA VAL A 27 -6.03 15.29 8.41
C VAL A 27 -5.84 15.91 7.02
N LEU A 28 -6.92 16.18 6.30
CA LEU A 28 -6.85 16.82 4.96
C LEU A 28 -6.35 18.27 5.05
N ASP A 29 -6.70 19.01 6.11
CA ASP A 29 -6.20 20.38 6.33
C ASP A 29 -4.68 20.35 6.58
N GLU A 30 -4.18 19.46 7.43
CA GLU A 30 -2.75 19.29 7.71
C GLU A 30 -1.97 18.84 6.46
N MET A 31 -2.51 17.93 5.64
CA MET A 31 -1.92 17.57 4.35
C MET A 31 -1.76 18.79 3.45
N THR A 32 -2.79 19.63 3.37
CA THR A 32 -2.77 20.83 2.55
C THR A 32 -1.77 21.87 3.06
N GLU A 33 -1.73 22.11 4.36
CA GLU A 33 -0.80 23.03 5.01
C GLU A 33 0.65 22.60 4.82
N THR A 34 0.91 21.28 4.80
CA THR A 34 2.24 20.70 4.54
C THR A 34 2.64 20.80 3.05
N GLY A 35 1.67 21.03 2.15
CA GLY A 35 1.92 21.22 0.71
C GLY A 35 1.72 19.98 -0.15
N TYR A 36 1.09 18.94 0.36
CA TYR A 36 0.68 17.79 -0.45
C TYR A 36 -0.40 18.20 -1.47
N ASN A 37 -0.39 17.49 -2.61
CA ASN A 37 -1.33 17.74 -3.70
C ASN A 37 -2.40 16.65 -3.82
N GLY A 38 -2.31 15.59 -3.03
CA GLY A 38 -3.24 14.48 -3.06
C GLY A 38 -3.26 13.69 -1.77
N THR A 39 -4.26 12.81 -1.66
CA THR A 39 -4.44 11.88 -0.56
C THR A 39 -4.91 10.53 -1.08
N GLU A 40 -4.61 9.45 -0.35
CA GLU A 40 -5.37 8.22 -0.43
C GLU A 40 -6.62 8.29 0.45
N LEU A 41 -7.57 7.37 0.23
CA LEU A 41 -8.88 7.42 0.90
C LEU A 41 -8.79 7.10 2.39
N GLY A 42 -7.84 6.25 2.80
CA GLY A 42 -7.87 5.58 4.11
C GLY A 42 -8.98 4.52 4.18
N ASP A 43 -9.30 4.08 5.37
CA ASP A 43 -10.33 3.09 5.59
C ASP A 43 -11.72 3.56 5.12
N TRP A 44 -12.53 2.61 4.65
CA TRP A 44 -13.90 2.92 4.26
C TRP A 44 -14.69 3.58 5.38
N GLY A 45 -15.18 4.79 5.14
CA GLY A 45 -15.94 5.58 6.11
C GLY A 45 -15.10 6.54 6.93
N PHE A 46 -13.78 6.54 6.79
CA PHE A 46 -12.94 7.60 7.35
C PHE A 46 -13.26 8.95 6.70
N MET A 47 -13.29 8.99 5.37
CA MET A 47 -13.77 10.15 4.60
C MET A 47 -15.23 9.95 4.16
N PRO A 48 -15.93 11.01 3.67
CA PRO A 48 -17.27 10.86 3.12
C PRO A 48 -17.37 9.77 2.05
N THR A 49 -18.43 8.96 2.10
CA THR A 49 -18.67 7.87 1.15
C THR A 49 -19.67 8.25 0.04
N ASP A 50 -20.17 9.47 0.05
CA ASP A 50 -20.86 10.07 -1.10
C ASP A 50 -19.81 10.75 -2.01
N PRO A 51 -19.77 10.41 -3.33
CA PRO A 51 -18.73 10.94 -4.21
C PRO A 51 -18.79 12.45 -4.42
N LYS A 52 -19.96 13.07 -4.32
CA LYS A 52 -20.08 14.53 -4.47
C LYS A 52 -19.58 15.25 -3.22
N GLU A 53 -19.94 14.75 -2.04
CA GLU A 53 -19.45 15.27 -0.77
C GLU A 53 -17.93 15.14 -0.68
N LEU A 54 -17.38 13.98 -0.99
CA LEU A 54 -15.94 13.74 -1.01
C LEU A 54 -15.24 14.68 -2.00
N SER A 55 -15.78 14.80 -3.22
CA SER A 55 -15.23 15.73 -4.23
C SER A 55 -15.20 17.17 -3.72
N GLN A 56 -16.25 17.63 -3.04
CA GLN A 56 -16.30 18.99 -2.48
C GLN A 56 -15.25 19.20 -1.37
N GLU A 57 -15.07 18.21 -0.49
CA GLU A 57 -14.05 18.29 0.56
C GLU A 57 -12.63 18.35 0.01
N LEU A 58 -12.35 17.57 -1.06
CA LEU A 58 -11.06 17.58 -1.75
C LEU A 58 -10.83 18.90 -2.51
N GLN A 59 -11.84 19.37 -3.26
CA GLN A 59 -11.75 20.62 -4.03
C GLN A 59 -11.51 21.85 -3.16
N LYS A 60 -12.15 21.95 -1.99
CA LYS A 60 -11.89 23.02 -1.01
C LYS A 60 -10.41 23.16 -0.67
N ARG A 61 -9.68 22.03 -0.69
CA ARG A 61 -8.28 21.91 -0.29
C ARG A 61 -7.31 21.78 -1.47
N LYS A 62 -7.84 21.73 -2.70
CA LYS A 62 -7.07 21.47 -3.92
C LYS A 62 -6.28 20.16 -3.88
N LEU A 63 -6.84 19.16 -3.20
CA LEU A 63 -6.29 17.80 -3.13
C LEU A 63 -6.91 16.91 -4.20
N HIS A 64 -6.10 16.02 -4.74
CA HIS A 64 -6.51 14.90 -5.59
C HIS A 64 -6.70 13.61 -4.77
N LEU A 65 -7.64 12.76 -5.18
CA LEU A 65 -7.81 11.43 -4.61
C LEU A 65 -7.08 10.41 -5.48
N VAL A 66 -5.99 9.84 -4.97
CA VAL A 66 -5.03 9.13 -5.81
C VAL A 66 -5.08 7.61 -5.68
N GLY A 67 -5.63 7.10 -4.58
CA GLY A 67 -5.72 5.66 -4.34
C GLY A 67 -6.62 5.31 -3.17
N ALA A 68 -6.88 4.02 -3.04
CA ALA A 68 -7.50 3.44 -1.84
C ALA A 68 -7.00 2.01 -1.64
N PHE A 69 -6.54 1.73 -0.43
CA PHE A 69 -6.11 0.41 0.00
C PHE A 69 -7.30 -0.53 0.15
N VAL A 70 -7.20 -1.74 -0.40
CA VAL A 70 -8.24 -2.77 -0.37
C VAL A 70 -7.63 -4.11 -0.01
N PRO A 71 -7.66 -4.50 1.28
CA PRO A 71 -7.17 -5.81 1.71
C PRO A 71 -8.15 -6.92 1.32
N VAL A 72 -7.62 -8.06 0.87
CA VAL A 72 -8.38 -9.26 0.52
C VAL A 72 -7.61 -10.51 0.92
N ASN A 73 -8.30 -11.46 1.54
CA ASN A 73 -7.73 -12.80 1.76
C ASN A 73 -7.71 -13.58 0.44
N PHE A 74 -6.63 -13.44 -0.33
CA PHE A 74 -6.51 -14.05 -1.66
C PHE A 74 -6.28 -15.56 -1.64
N ILE A 75 -5.89 -16.15 -0.51
CA ILE A 75 -5.74 -17.60 -0.39
C ILE A 75 -7.11 -18.30 -0.36
N ASP A 76 -8.12 -17.66 0.22
CA ASP A 76 -9.48 -18.20 0.29
C ASP A 76 -10.32 -17.73 -0.91
N GLU A 77 -10.58 -18.63 -1.85
CA GLU A 77 -11.41 -18.35 -3.04
C GLU A 77 -12.81 -17.83 -2.68
N ASN A 78 -13.35 -18.18 -1.52
CA ASN A 78 -14.65 -17.67 -1.08
C ASN A 78 -14.62 -16.17 -0.79
N CYS A 79 -13.44 -15.61 -0.51
CA CYS A 79 -13.25 -14.17 -0.27
C CYS A 79 -13.17 -13.37 -1.58
N HIS A 80 -12.87 -13.98 -2.73
CA HIS A 80 -12.60 -13.25 -3.97
C HIS A 80 -13.82 -12.45 -4.44
N LYS A 81 -15.02 -13.04 -4.41
CA LYS A 81 -16.25 -12.35 -4.84
C LYS A 81 -16.55 -11.13 -3.95
N GLY A 82 -16.51 -11.31 -2.63
CA GLY A 82 -16.73 -10.21 -1.68
C GLY A 82 -15.64 -9.14 -1.79
N GLY A 83 -14.39 -9.54 -2.02
CA GLY A 83 -13.27 -8.64 -2.30
C GLY A 83 -13.51 -7.80 -3.56
N ALA A 84 -13.97 -8.43 -4.66
CA ALA A 84 -14.31 -7.72 -5.88
C ALA A 84 -15.46 -6.71 -5.68
N GLU A 85 -16.54 -7.12 -5.03
CA GLU A 85 -17.68 -6.24 -4.72
C GLU A 85 -17.25 -5.02 -3.89
N ASN A 86 -16.38 -5.23 -2.90
CA ASN A 86 -15.81 -4.15 -2.09
C ASN A 86 -14.90 -3.23 -2.92
N ALA A 87 -13.98 -3.80 -3.71
CA ALA A 87 -13.08 -3.04 -4.56
C ALA A 87 -13.83 -2.20 -5.60
N ILE A 88 -14.87 -2.74 -6.24
CA ILE A 88 -15.75 -2.04 -7.19
C ILE A 88 -16.48 -0.88 -6.51
N ARG A 89 -17.01 -1.10 -5.30
CA ARG A 89 -17.67 -0.05 -4.51
C ARG A 89 -16.72 1.12 -4.25
N ILE A 90 -15.50 0.81 -3.81
CA ILE A 90 -14.46 1.82 -3.53
C ILE A 90 -14.02 2.51 -4.83
N ALA A 91 -13.75 1.75 -5.90
CA ALA A 91 -13.37 2.31 -7.20
C ALA A 91 -14.45 3.26 -7.77
N SER A 92 -15.73 2.94 -7.56
CA SER A 92 -16.85 3.79 -7.97
C SER A 92 -16.86 5.11 -7.19
N LEU A 93 -16.55 5.09 -5.88
CA LEU A 93 -16.40 6.29 -5.07
C LEU A 93 -15.22 7.13 -5.57
N LEU A 94 -14.04 6.52 -5.74
CA LEU A 94 -12.85 7.21 -6.23
C LEU A 94 -13.10 7.89 -7.56
N LYS A 95 -13.65 7.15 -8.52
CA LYS A 95 -13.96 7.68 -9.86
C LYS A 95 -15.00 8.78 -9.84
N GLY A 96 -15.98 8.69 -8.96
CA GLY A 96 -17.00 9.74 -8.80
C GLY A 96 -16.46 11.01 -8.16
N ALA A 97 -15.45 10.91 -7.33
CA ALA A 97 -14.83 12.04 -6.62
C ALA A 97 -13.66 12.68 -7.42
N ASP A 98 -12.78 11.86 -8.01
CA ASP A 98 -11.63 12.28 -8.83
C ASP A 98 -11.36 11.25 -9.95
N PRO A 99 -11.97 11.39 -11.13
CA PRO A 99 -11.94 10.36 -12.17
C PRO A 99 -10.58 10.14 -12.83
N GLU A 100 -9.65 11.09 -12.72
CA GLU A 100 -8.38 11.05 -13.47
C GLU A 100 -7.26 10.32 -12.73
N ASN A 101 -7.32 10.29 -11.39
CA ASN A 101 -6.19 9.88 -10.57
C ASN A 101 -6.40 8.52 -9.86
N ALA A 102 -7.62 8.02 -9.85
CA ALA A 102 -8.06 6.86 -9.07
C ALA A 102 -7.25 5.59 -9.35
N ARG A 103 -6.81 4.91 -8.28
CA ARG A 103 -6.20 3.58 -8.28
C ARG A 103 -6.80 2.74 -7.16
N ILE A 104 -7.06 1.46 -7.43
CA ILE A 104 -7.30 0.50 -6.35
C ILE A 104 -5.96 -0.12 -5.98
N VAL A 105 -5.61 0.00 -4.72
CA VAL A 105 -4.38 -0.56 -4.14
C VAL A 105 -4.75 -1.87 -3.45
N LEU A 106 -4.71 -2.97 -4.22
CA LEU A 106 -4.98 -4.33 -3.70
C LEU A 106 -3.82 -4.79 -2.84
N SER A 107 -4.10 -5.41 -1.72
CA SER A 107 -3.11 -6.08 -0.88
C SER A 107 -3.68 -7.34 -0.26
N ASP A 108 -2.82 -8.22 0.25
CA ASP A 108 -3.28 -9.34 1.09
C ASP A 108 -3.98 -8.81 2.35
N ASP A 109 -4.74 -9.65 3.04
CA ASP A 109 -5.31 -9.34 4.36
C ASP A 109 -4.21 -9.42 5.42
N ASN A 110 -3.32 -8.43 5.39
CA ASN A 110 -2.10 -8.37 6.19
C ASN A 110 -2.40 -8.38 7.69
N GLY A 111 -1.46 -8.91 8.48
CA GLY A 111 -1.61 -8.98 9.93
C GLY A 111 -2.52 -10.11 10.45
N LYS A 112 -3.22 -10.84 9.59
CA LYS A 112 -4.13 -11.94 9.97
C LYS A 112 -3.43 -13.29 10.08
N ASN A 113 -2.40 -13.54 9.27
CA ASN A 113 -1.64 -14.78 9.35
C ASN A 113 -0.58 -14.69 10.45
N LYS A 114 -0.73 -15.54 11.50
CA LYS A 114 0.17 -15.51 12.66
C LYS A 114 1.64 -15.78 12.28
N THR A 115 1.89 -16.71 11.35
CA THR A 115 3.26 -17.03 10.92
C THR A 115 3.89 -15.82 10.23
N ARG A 116 3.16 -15.17 9.32
CA ARG A 116 3.65 -13.98 8.61
C ARG A 116 3.86 -12.81 9.57
N THR A 117 2.90 -12.55 10.45
CA THR A 117 2.97 -11.47 11.43
C THR A 117 4.13 -11.65 12.41
N SER A 118 4.35 -12.89 12.92
CA SER A 118 5.42 -13.17 13.87
C SER A 118 6.82 -13.18 13.23
N ASN A 119 6.92 -13.33 11.91
CA ASN A 119 8.19 -13.42 11.18
C ASN A 119 8.39 -12.28 10.18
N ALA A 120 7.64 -11.21 10.26
CA ALA A 120 7.82 -10.05 9.37
C ALA A 120 9.28 -9.59 9.34
N GLY A 121 9.83 -9.37 8.16
CA GLY A 121 11.25 -9.07 7.95
C GLY A 121 12.20 -10.27 8.08
N ARG A 122 11.69 -11.47 8.42
CA ARG A 122 12.48 -12.69 8.62
C ARG A 122 11.87 -13.89 7.89
N ILE A 123 11.16 -13.64 6.81
CA ILE A 123 10.43 -14.65 6.06
C ILE A 123 11.40 -15.68 5.46
N LYS A 124 11.07 -16.95 5.68
CA LYS A 124 11.78 -18.11 5.12
C LYS A 124 10.90 -18.79 4.06
N PRO A 125 11.46 -19.55 3.12
CA PRO A 125 10.67 -20.19 2.05
C PRO A 125 9.47 -21.02 2.53
N HIS A 126 9.57 -21.70 3.67
CA HIS A 126 8.47 -22.48 4.24
C HIS A 126 7.39 -21.65 4.96
N HIS A 127 7.58 -20.35 5.09
CA HIS A 127 6.57 -19.43 5.58
C HIS A 127 5.69 -18.87 4.43
N GLY A 128 6.14 -19.02 3.18
CA GLY A 128 5.46 -18.54 1.98
C GLY A 128 4.40 -19.48 1.45
N LEU A 129 3.78 -19.08 0.35
CA LEU A 129 2.82 -19.89 -0.38
C LEU A 129 3.54 -20.96 -1.20
N ASP A 130 2.98 -22.16 -1.25
CA ASP A 130 3.39 -23.16 -2.24
C ASP A 130 2.90 -22.75 -3.66
N ASP A 131 3.29 -23.51 -4.69
CA ASP A 131 2.94 -23.18 -6.08
C ASP A 131 1.43 -23.21 -6.35
N SER A 132 0.68 -24.07 -5.67
CA SER A 132 -0.78 -24.16 -5.80
C SER A 132 -1.44 -22.95 -5.15
N ASP A 133 -1.03 -22.61 -3.94
CA ASP A 133 -1.55 -21.45 -3.20
C ASP A 133 -1.16 -20.14 -3.87
N MET A 134 0.07 -20.01 -4.36
CA MET A 134 0.49 -18.84 -5.14
C MET A 134 -0.33 -18.70 -6.43
N THR A 135 -0.66 -19.81 -7.09
CA THR A 135 -1.51 -19.79 -8.29
C THR A 135 -2.94 -19.35 -7.95
N ARG A 136 -3.50 -19.82 -6.83
CA ARG A 136 -4.82 -19.40 -6.34
C ARG A 136 -4.83 -17.93 -6.01
N PHE A 137 -3.83 -17.48 -5.25
CA PHE A 137 -3.63 -16.10 -4.87
C PHE A 137 -3.59 -15.17 -6.12
N SER A 138 -2.71 -15.49 -7.07
CA SER A 138 -2.54 -14.70 -8.29
C SER A 138 -3.83 -14.61 -9.12
N LYS A 139 -4.57 -15.72 -9.25
CA LYS A 139 -5.89 -15.72 -9.92
C LYS A 139 -6.92 -14.85 -9.20
N GLY A 140 -6.90 -14.82 -7.87
CA GLY A 140 -7.76 -13.94 -7.08
C GLY A 140 -7.44 -12.47 -7.32
N VAL A 141 -6.16 -12.11 -7.35
CA VAL A 141 -5.72 -10.74 -7.67
C VAL A 141 -6.16 -10.33 -9.08
N GLU A 142 -5.92 -11.18 -10.09
CA GLU A 142 -6.36 -10.90 -11.47
C GLU A 142 -7.87 -10.79 -11.60
N TYR A 143 -8.61 -11.69 -10.96
CA TYR A 143 -10.07 -11.67 -10.98
C TYR A 143 -10.61 -10.33 -10.47
N ILE A 144 -10.13 -9.88 -9.30
CA ILE A 144 -10.58 -8.63 -8.71
C ILE A 144 -10.15 -7.43 -9.56
N ALA A 145 -8.89 -7.40 -10.02
CA ALA A 145 -8.40 -6.34 -10.89
C ALA A 145 -9.21 -6.22 -12.18
N LYS A 146 -9.57 -7.36 -12.79
CA LYS A 146 -10.40 -7.40 -13.99
C LYS A 146 -11.81 -6.90 -13.72
N GLU A 147 -12.47 -7.36 -12.66
CA GLU A 147 -13.82 -6.92 -12.29
C GLU A 147 -13.88 -5.40 -12.03
N VAL A 148 -12.87 -4.87 -11.32
CA VAL A 148 -12.75 -3.42 -11.09
C VAL A 148 -12.60 -2.67 -12.41
N LEU A 149 -11.69 -3.11 -13.28
CA LEU A 149 -11.45 -2.48 -14.58
C LEU A 149 -12.69 -2.49 -15.47
N ASP A 150 -13.33 -3.65 -15.60
CA ASP A 150 -14.50 -3.84 -16.48
C ASP A 150 -15.70 -3.00 -16.02
N GLN A 151 -15.93 -2.88 -14.72
CA GLN A 151 -17.11 -2.19 -14.19
C GLN A 151 -16.90 -0.70 -13.96
N THR A 152 -15.67 -0.27 -13.69
CA THR A 152 -15.41 1.12 -13.30
C THR A 152 -14.42 1.85 -14.23
N GLY A 153 -13.59 1.12 -14.96
CA GLY A 153 -12.47 1.66 -15.73
C GLY A 153 -11.29 2.12 -14.85
N VAL A 154 -11.32 1.83 -13.54
CA VAL A 154 -10.21 2.10 -12.63
C VAL A 154 -9.21 0.96 -12.70
N ILE A 155 -7.92 1.28 -12.79
CA ILE A 155 -6.87 0.26 -12.76
C ILE A 155 -6.52 -0.14 -11.33
N SER A 156 -6.07 -1.39 -11.17
CA SER A 156 -5.60 -1.91 -9.89
C SER A 156 -4.09 -2.04 -9.88
N VAL A 157 -3.48 -1.72 -8.75
CA VAL A 157 -2.09 -1.97 -8.43
C VAL A 157 -2.03 -2.92 -7.23
N PHE A 158 -1.08 -3.83 -7.19
CA PHE A 158 -0.88 -4.70 -6.03
C PHE A 158 0.18 -4.10 -5.12
N HIS A 159 -0.14 -3.95 -3.85
CA HIS A 159 0.75 -3.49 -2.80
C HIS A 159 1.33 -4.70 -2.06
N HIS A 160 2.62 -4.89 -2.16
CA HIS A 160 3.35 -5.84 -1.31
C HIS A 160 3.48 -5.26 0.09
N HIS A 161 3.32 -6.09 1.11
CA HIS A 161 3.25 -5.61 2.48
C HIS A 161 3.82 -6.64 3.46
N CYS A 162 4.59 -6.19 4.44
CA CYS A 162 5.05 -7.06 5.51
C CYS A 162 3.88 -7.56 6.35
N ALA A 163 4.04 -8.77 6.94
CA ALA A 163 2.97 -9.50 7.63
C ALA A 163 1.84 -10.03 6.73
N GLY A 164 1.97 -9.95 5.41
CA GLY A 164 1.16 -10.62 4.39
C GLY A 164 1.96 -11.68 3.65
N PHE A 165 1.35 -12.34 2.64
CA PHE A 165 2.02 -13.40 1.88
C PHE A 165 2.92 -12.89 0.76
N ILE A 166 2.80 -11.67 0.33
CA ILE A 166 3.67 -11.05 -0.68
C ILE A 166 4.50 -9.98 0.01
N GLU A 167 5.57 -10.39 0.67
CA GLU A 167 6.46 -9.55 1.46
C GLU A 167 7.86 -9.45 0.85
N THR A 168 8.46 -10.59 0.49
CA THR A 168 9.85 -10.62 0.01
C THR A 168 9.95 -10.31 -1.48
N PRO A 169 11.13 -9.84 -1.96
CA PRO A 169 11.37 -9.62 -3.40
C PRO A 169 11.01 -10.84 -4.28
N GLU A 170 11.31 -12.05 -3.82
CA GLU A 170 11.01 -13.29 -4.54
C GLU A 170 9.50 -13.57 -4.61
N GLU A 171 8.75 -13.24 -3.54
CA GLU A 171 7.29 -13.39 -3.54
C GLU A 171 6.64 -12.39 -4.48
N ILE A 172 7.13 -11.13 -4.50
CA ILE A 172 6.69 -10.10 -5.45
C ILE A 172 6.94 -10.57 -6.88
N GLU A 173 8.17 -11.03 -7.19
CA GLU A 173 8.51 -11.53 -8.52
C GLU A 173 7.62 -12.70 -8.95
N LYS A 174 7.36 -13.65 -8.05
CA LYS A 174 6.45 -14.78 -8.33
C LYS A 174 5.03 -14.33 -8.65
N LEU A 175 4.48 -13.37 -7.88
CA LEU A 175 3.16 -12.81 -8.14
C LEU A 175 3.11 -12.12 -9.52
N LEU A 176 4.08 -11.25 -9.79
CA LEU A 176 4.13 -10.51 -11.05
C LEU A 176 4.31 -11.43 -12.27
N ASN A 177 5.08 -12.52 -12.14
CA ASN A 177 5.25 -13.51 -13.20
C ASN A 177 4.00 -14.38 -13.43
N LYS A 178 3.09 -14.45 -12.46
CA LYS A 178 1.85 -15.23 -12.55
C LYS A 178 0.62 -14.36 -12.87
N THR A 179 0.78 -13.06 -13.04
CA THR A 179 -0.32 -12.13 -13.31
C THR A 179 -0.11 -11.38 -14.62
N ASP A 180 -1.24 -11.15 -15.34
CA ASP A 180 -1.28 -10.36 -16.57
C ASP A 180 -0.87 -8.90 -16.26
N ASP A 181 0.12 -8.40 -16.98
CA ASP A 181 0.66 -7.04 -16.82
C ASP A 181 -0.32 -5.94 -17.27
N GLN A 182 -1.34 -6.30 -18.05
CA GLN A 182 -2.41 -5.40 -18.46
C GLN A 182 -3.49 -5.24 -17.36
N LEU A 183 -3.56 -6.18 -16.42
CA LEU A 183 -4.55 -6.18 -15.34
C LEU A 183 -3.96 -5.76 -14.01
N VAL A 184 -2.78 -6.27 -13.67
CA VAL A 184 -2.15 -6.09 -12.37
C VAL A 184 -0.84 -5.35 -12.52
N SER A 185 -0.77 -4.15 -11.99
CA SER A 185 0.48 -3.38 -11.85
C SER A 185 0.97 -3.41 -10.40
N LEU A 186 2.14 -2.85 -10.12
CA LEU A 186 2.73 -2.82 -8.78
C LEU A 186 2.55 -1.44 -8.14
N CYS A 187 2.08 -1.42 -6.91
CA CYS A 187 2.34 -0.35 -5.95
C CYS A 187 3.64 -0.68 -5.23
N PHE A 188 4.69 0.06 -5.52
CA PHE A 188 6.01 -0.19 -4.94
C PHE A 188 6.19 0.66 -3.69
N ASP A 189 6.26 0.01 -2.53
CA ASP A 189 6.52 0.65 -1.24
C ASP A 189 7.99 0.46 -0.85
N THR A 190 8.71 1.56 -0.65
CA THR A 190 10.15 1.53 -0.37
C THR A 190 10.46 0.93 1.01
N GLY A 191 9.66 1.24 2.03
CA GLY A 191 9.88 0.79 3.41
C GLY A 191 9.54 -0.69 3.59
N HIS A 192 8.38 -1.11 3.07
CA HIS A 192 8.03 -2.53 3.11
C HIS A 192 8.99 -3.40 2.31
N PHE A 193 9.53 -2.88 1.21
CA PHE A 193 10.52 -3.61 0.41
C PHE A 193 11.84 -3.83 1.17
N GLU A 194 12.35 -2.80 1.85
CA GLU A 194 13.56 -2.92 2.70
C GLU A 194 13.28 -3.83 3.91
N PHE A 195 12.15 -3.67 4.57
CA PHE A 195 11.78 -4.52 5.69
C PHE A 195 11.60 -5.99 5.27
N GLY A 196 11.07 -6.25 4.07
CA GLY A 196 10.97 -7.59 3.49
C GLY A 196 12.29 -8.19 3.00
N GLY A 197 13.42 -7.52 3.24
CA GLY A 197 14.78 -8.00 2.93
C GLY A 197 15.30 -7.59 1.56
N GLY A 198 14.62 -6.69 0.85
CA GLY A 198 15.07 -6.16 -0.42
C GLY A 198 15.99 -4.94 -0.30
N ASN A 199 16.36 -4.37 -1.43
CA ASN A 199 16.96 -3.04 -1.54
C ASN A 199 16.08 -2.19 -2.46
N ALA A 200 15.51 -1.10 -1.94
CA ALA A 200 14.48 -0.33 -2.63
C ALA A 200 14.93 0.21 -4.00
N LEU A 201 16.19 0.66 -4.13
CA LEU A 201 16.70 1.15 -5.42
C LEU A 201 16.83 0.02 -6.45
N GLN A 202 17.25 -1.17 -6.02
CA GLN A 202 17.34 -2.33 -6.90
C GLN A 202 15.95 -2.84 -7.30
N GLY A 203 15.01 -2.92 -6.34
CA GLY A 203 13.64 -3.31 -6.59
C GLY A 203 12.93 -2.36 -7.56
N LEU A 204 13.12 -1.06 -7.38
CA LEU A 204 12.58 -0.05 -8.29
C LEU A 204 13.04 -0.25 -9.74
N ARG A 205 14.31 -0.66 -9.94
CA ARG A 205 14.85 -0.99 -11.26
C ARG A 205 14.32 -2.30 -11.81
N GLN A 206 14.28 -3.33 -10.95
CA GLN A 206 13.86 -4.68 -11.33
C GLN A 206 12.40 -4.70 -11.80
N PHE A 207 11.51 -3.97 -11.10
CA PHE A 207 10.07 -4.00 -11.35
C PHE A 207 9.55 -2.77 -12.12
N SER A 208 10.46 -1.96 -12.71
CA SER A 208 10.14 -0.67 -13.35
C SER A 208 8.95 -0.70 -14.31
N ASP A 209 8.84 -1.74 -15.14
CA ASP A 209 7.77 -1.86 -16.14
C ASP A 209 6.39 -2.12 -15.53
N ARG A 210 6.36 -2.64 -14.31
CA ARG A 210 5.13 -2.98 -13.58
C ARG A 210 4.71 -1.89 -12.60
N ILE A 211 5.58 -0.96 -12.21
CA ILE A 211 5.30 0.08 -11.22
C ILE A 211 4.40 1.17 -11.80
N LYS A 212 3.20 1.34 -11.21
CA LYS A 212 2.24 2.39 -11.59
C LYS A 212 1.78 3.24 -10.40
N HIS A 213 2.22 2.89 -9.19
CA HIS A 213 1.98 3.63 -7.96
C HIS A 213 3.20 3.45 -7.05
N VAL A 214 3.55 4.45 -6.26
CA VAL A 214 4.74 4.40 -5.42
C VAL A 214 4.42 4.97 -4.04
N HIS A 215 4.76 4.19 -3.00
CA HIS A 215 4.77 4.66 -1.64
C HIS A 215 6.20 4.95 -1.19
N PHE A 216 6.44 6.17 -0.71
CA PHE A 216 7.67 6.55 -0.03
C PHE A 216 7.47 6.37 1.46
N LYS A 217 8.04 5.32 1.99
CA LYS A 217 8.07 4.96 3.40
C LYS A 217 9.52 4.74 3.79
N ASP A 218 10.02 5.42 4.82
CA ASP A 218 11.40 5.24 5.25
C ASP A 218 11.52 4.08 6.23
N PHE A 219 12.70 3.49 6.27
CA PHE A 219 12.99 2.27 7.00
C PHE A 219 14.17 2.47 7.94
N ASN A 220 14.01 2.11 9.21
CA ASN A 220 15.03 2.26 10.22
C ASN A 220 15.84 0.98 10.41
N GLN A 221 17.01 0.91 9.77
CA GLN A 221 17.90 -0.24 9.84
C GLN A 221 18.30 -0.63 11.27
N LYS A 222 18.49 0.34 12.18
CA LYS A 222 18.87 0.04 13.55
C LYS A 222 17.73 -0.61 14.34
N VAL A 223 16.51 -0.13 14.12
CA VAL A 223 15.32 -0.77 14.71
C VAL A 223 15.12 -2.16 14.14
N TYR A 224 15.37 -2.35 12.84
CA TYR A 224 15.32 -3.66 12.20
C TYR A 224 16.30 -4.65 12.83
N GLU A 225 17.55 -4.26 13.05
CA GLU A 225 18.56 -5.10 13.70
C GLU A 225 18.10 -5.56 15.09
N THR A 226 17.57 -4.64 15.90
CA THR A 226 17.01 -4.97 17.22
C THR A 226 15.76 -5.88 17.09
N ALA A 227 14.84 -5.54 16.18
CA ALA A 227 13.64 -6.33 15.95
C ALA A 227 13.96 -7.75 15.46
N PHE A 228 15.02 -7.91 14.67
CA PHE A 228 15.52 -9.19 14.20
C PHE A 228 16.09 -10.02 15.35
N GLU A 229 16.95 -9.43 16.20
CA GLU A 229 17.58 -10.10 17.35
C GLU A 229 16.55 -10.49 18.42
N ASP A 230 15.59 -9.61 18.69
CA ASP A 230 14.55 -9.83 19.72
C ASP A 230 13.33 -10.60 19.19
N GLU A 231 13.36 -11.06 17.94
CA GLU A 231 12.26 -11.77 17.27
C GLU A 231 10.92 -11.03 17.34
N MET A 232 10.94 -9.69 17.27
CA MET A 232 9.73 -8.87 17.33
C MET A 232 8.76 -9.25 16.20
N ASN A 233 7.46 -9.24 16.51
CA ASN A 233 6.42 -9.36 15.48
C ASN A 233 6.26 -8.02 14.72
N TYR A 234 5.45 -8.02 13.66
CA TYR A 234 5.20 -6.84 12.84
C TYR A 234 4.77 -5.61 13.67
N PHE A 235 3.74 -5.77 14.51
CA PHE A 235 3.18 -4.66 15.27
C PHE A 235 4.15 -4.11 16.32
N ASP A 236 4.94 -4.97 16.94
CA ASP A 236 5.99 -4.54 17.86
C ASP A 236 7.11 -3.80 17.12
N SER A 237 7.49 -4.26 15.92
CA SER A 237 8.45 -3.56 15.07
C SER A 237 7.95 -2.17 14.66
N VAL A 238 6.69 -2.04 14.27
CA VAL A 238 6.06 -0.73 13.96
C VAL A 238 6.06 0.17 15.19
N ARG A 239 5.64 -0.36 16.36
CA ARG A 239 5.63 0.41 17.62
C ARG A 239 7.01 0.90 18.03
N ASN A 240 8.06 0.17 17.68
CA ASN A 240 9.45 0.55 17.95
C ASN A 240 10.05 1.44 16.85
N GLY A 241 9.28 1.86 15.84
CA GLY A 241 9.69 2.83 14.83
C GLY A 241 10.47 2.20 13.67
N ILE A 242 10.11 0.96 13.23
CA ILE A 242 10.69 0.34 12.04
C ILE A 242 10.46 1.21 10.80
N PHE A 243 9.31 1.88 10.72
CA PHE A 243 9.06 2.96 9.79
C PHE A 243 9.19 4.29 10.49
N CYS A 244 9.85 5.25 9.86
CA CYS A 244 10.16 6.54 10.42
C CYS A 244 9.95 7.66 9.39
N GLU A 245 10.06 8.90 9.84
CA GLU A 245 9.93 10.05 8.96
C GLU A 245 10.98 10.02 7.85
N LEU A 246 10.57 10.42 6.65
CA LEU A 246 11.44 10.44 5.47
C LEU A 246 12.74 11.21 5.73
N GLY A 247 13.85 10.56 5.49
CA GLY A 247 15.20 11.10 5.70
C GLY A 247 15.80 10.83 7.08
N ASN A 248 15.05 10.24 8.01
CA ASN A 248 15.55 9.80 9.31
C ASN A 248 15.94 8.31 9.33
N GLY A 249 15.56 7.58 8.28
CA GLY A 249 15.86 6.16 8.10
C GLY A 249 17.10 5.90 7.25
N SER A 250 17.08 4.79 6.55
CA SER A 250 18.23 4.26 5.80
C SER A 250 18.08 4.35 4.29
N ILE A 251 16.88 4.74 3.80
CA ILE A 251 16.60 4.80 2.37
C ILE A 251 17.11 6.10 1.78
N SER A 252 17.89 6.00 0.71
CA SER A 252 18.42 7.16 -0.02
C SER A 252 17.37 7.70 -1.00
N PHE A 253 16.41 8.50 -0.51
CA PHE A 253 15.31 9.03 -1.33
C PHE A 253 15.78 9.89 -2.51
N ASP A 254 16.92 10.57 -2.42
CA ASP A 254 17.50 11.28 -3.56
C ASP A 254 17.80 10.33 -4.72
N LEU A 255 18.35 9.14 -4.43
CA LEU A 255 18.64 8.12 -5.45
C LEU A 255 17.34 7.49 -5.99
N ILE A 256 16.37 7.20 -5.13
CA ILE A 256 15.05 6.70 -5.53
C ILE A 256 14.36 7.72 -6.45
N TYR A 257 14.34 8.99 -6.07
CA TYR A 257 13.73 10.05 -6.86
C TYR A 257 14.41 10.23 -8.22
N GLN A 258 15.75 10.20 -8.26
CA GLN A 258 16.48 10.27 -9.53
C GLN A 258 16.18 9.06 -10.43
N GLU A 259 16.06 7.87 -9.86
CA GLU A 259 15.72 6.66 -10.60
C GLU A 259 14.31 6.75 -11.21
N LEU A 260 13.31 7.18 -10.44
CA LEU A 260 11.95 7.43 -10.94
C LEU A 260 11.96 8.44 -12.10
N LYS A 261 12.79 9.49 -12.02
CA LYS A 261 12.97 10.45 -13.14
C LYS A 261 13.58 9.80 -14.38
N ASN A 262 14.62 8.96 -14.21
CA ASN A 262 15.26 8.25 -15.30
C ASN A 262 14.29 7.30 -16.01
N GLN A 263 13.41 6.66 -15.26
CA GLN A 263 12.33 5.79 -15.76
C GLN A 263 11.15 6.57 -16.35
N LYS A 264 11.17 7.91 -16.27
CA LYS A 264 10.08 8.80 -16.71
C LYS A 264 8.75 8.49 -16.00
N TYR A 265 8.84 8.09 -14.72
CA TYR A 265 7.65 7.87 -13.92
C TYR A 265 6.84 9.16 -13.81
N ASP A 266 5.58 9.12 -14.19
CA ASP A 266 4.66 10.26 -14.23
C ASP A 266 3.49 10.13 -13.22
N GLY A 267 3.48 9.05 -12.44
CA GLY A 267 2.48 8.76 -11.42
C GLY A 267 2.60 9.62 -10.16
N TRP A 268 1.87 9.22 -9.14
CA TRP A 268 1.91 9.79 -7.80
C TRP A 268 2.97 9.12 -6.95
N ILE A 269 3.62 9.92 -6.10
CA ILE A 269 4.40 9.45 -4.96
C ILE A 269 3.56 9.74 -3.72
N VAL A 270 3.13 8.71 -3.02
CA VAL A 270 2.43 8.83 -1.75
C VAL A 270 3.43 8.65 -0.63
N VAL A 271 3.53 9.65 0.22
CA VAL A 271 4.35 9.55 1.44
C VAL A 271 3.55 8.82 2.50
N GLU A 272 4.15 7.85 3.14
CA GLU A 272 3.52 7.06 4.19
C GLU A 272 4.44 6.83 5.38
N GLN A 273 3.85 6.76 6.54
CA GLN A 273 4.43 6.20 7.74
C GLN A 273 3.34 5.45 8.50
N ASP A 274 3.54 4.15 8.76
CA ASP A 274 2.61 3.42 9.60
C ASP A 274 2.76 3.90 11.04
N VAL A 275 1.76 4.66 11.48
CA VAL A 275 1.66 5.19 12.84
C VAL A 275 0.52 4.46 13.53
N LEU A 276 0.78 3.80 14.64
CA LEU A 276 -0.28 3.14 15.40
C LEU A 276 -1.18 4.18 16.06
N PRO A 277 -2.51 3.93 16.17
CA PRO A 277 -3.43 4.87 16.79
C PRO A 277 -2.94 5.27 18.21
N GLY A 278 -2.85 6.57 18.46
CA GLY A 278 -2.42 7.13 19.74
C GLY A 278 -0.90 7.24 19.96
N MET A 279 -0.10 7.01 18.90
CA MET A 279 1.35 7.31 18.90
C MET A 279 1.62 8.78 18.62
#